data_c7f96a0d21724c98b25aedbc1c4f31ac
#
_entry.id   c7f96a0d21724c98b25aedbc1c4f31ac
#
_cell.length_a   1.000
_cell.length_b   1.000
_cell.length_c   1.000
_cell.angle_alpha   90.00
_cell.angle_beta   90.00
_cell.angle_gamma   90.00
#
_symmetry.space_group_name_H-M   'P 1'
#
loop_
_entity.id
_entity.type
_entity.pdbx_description
1 polymer ?
#
loop_
_entity_poly.entity_id
_entity_poly.type
_entity_poly.pdbx_seq_one_letter_code
_entity_poly.pdbx_strand_id
1 'polypeptide(L)'
;FTKEKVVDEQTFVGTWQTREKTLTEAEILYTDLEGSRLRGALDEFWGAWGSVANEPESATLRKSLLVKAQELTTDVRSFDSRLTDFNETLNARITAEIQEVNQITREVAILNKQVEQLEKRGLQANDARDRRELLLQQLSEKIELRWFESGRGTLEVQIPNGEHLVHGRKSFALTPIKTAVGAGDIRIGLTNASSIDSDITDIVKEGSLKELINQRDGNISSYQDDLNEMVKEIAFRVNQLHTGGTGISGIKTSEISTYPMSKEAIERPLPYLKTGSFEIKLLDDDQNISEILSIDLEAGVDTLESLVRKINQAGGAYETTEDGREVLKEVAKFKAEINGDGTISISSGLGQPFIYGKDETNILTVLGLNCFFHFTKGASDIRVNPELEENEMKIVAGSDLIPGDNRIAIEIA
;
A
#
# COMPACT_ATOMS: atom_id res chain seq x y z
N PHE A 1 39.36 -30.97 -2.10
CA PHE A 1 38.39 -29.87 -2.26
C PHE A 1 38.48 -29.45 -3.71
N THR A 2 37.42 -29.63 -4.47
CA THR A 2 37.36 -29.22 -5.86
C THR A 2 37.09 -27.73 -5.93
N LYS A 3 37.67 -27.03 -6.94
CA LYS A 3 37.45 -25.60 -7.17
C LYS A 3 35.94 -25.24 -7.27
N GLU A 4 35.12 -26.17 -7.75
CA GLU A 4 33.66 -26.02 -7.80
C GLU A 4 33.05 -25.80 -6.40
N LYS A 5 33.46 -26.56 -5.38
CA LYS A 5 32.96 -26.36 -4.02
C LYS A 5 33.29 -24.99 -3.43
N VAL A 6 34.46 -24.43 -3.80
CA VAL A 6 34.83 -23.10 -3.36
C VAL A 6 33.92 -22.03 -3.99
N VAL A 7 33.55 -22.19 -5.25
CA VAL A 7 32.63 -21.30 -5.96
C VAL A 7 31.23 -21.37 -5.34
N ASP A 8 30.72 -22.59 -5.07
CA ASP A 8 29.41 -22.78 -4.43
C ASP A 8 29.38 -22.18 -3.02
N GLU A 9 30.45 -22.38 -2.22
CA GLU A 9 30.56 -21.75 -0.89
C GLU A 9 30.60 -20.23 -0.96
N GLN A 10 31.29 -19.62 -1.94
CA GLN A 10 31.31 -18.19 -2.11
C GLN A 10 29.94 -17.62 -2.49
N THR A 11 29.19 -18.31 -3.35
CA THR A 11 27.82 -17.91 -3.71
C THR A 11 26.92 -17.90 -2.46
N PHE A 12 27.06 -18.92 -1.60
CA PHE A 12 26.34 -19.00 -0.33
C PHE A 12 26.74 -17.86 0.63
N VAL A 13 28.05 -17.58 0.75
CA VAL A 13 28.56 -16.47 1.55
C VAL A 13 27.99 -15.13 1.08
N GLY A 14 28.02 -14.85 -0.21
CA GLY A 14 27.46 -13.62 -0.80
C GLY A 14 25.97 -13.48 -0.50
N THR A 15 25.19 -14.57 -0.60
CA THR A 15 23.76 -14.59 -0.25
C THR A 15 23.55 -14.22 1.23
N TRP A 16 24.23 -14.89 2.15
CA TRP A 16 24.02 -14.70 3.60
C TRP A 16 24.52 -13.35 4.11
N GLN A 17 25.66 -12.87 3.64
CA GLN A 17 26.16 -11.55 4.01
C GLN A 17 25.23 -10.43 3.54
N THR A 18 24.69 -10.57 2.32
CA THR A 18 23.72 -9.61 1.78
C THR A 18 22.43 -9.64 2.58
N ARG A 19 21.94 -10.82 2.93
CA ARG A 19 20.74 -11.00 3.78
C ARG A 19 20.93 -10.35 5.15
N GLU A 20 22.00 -10.70 5.84
CA GLU A 20 22.32 -10.14 7.17
C GLU A 20 22.36 -8.62 7.12
N LYS A 21 23.11 -8.06 6.16
CA LYS A 21 23.25 -6.61 6.01
C LYS A 21 21.89 -5.95 5.73
N THR A 22 21.10 -6.49 4.80
CA THR A 22 19.82 -5.90 4.44
C THR A 22 18.81 -5.99 5.58
N LEU A 23 18.76 -7.12 6.31
CA LEU A 23 17.89 -7.27 7.48
C LEU A 23 18.30 -6.35 8.63
N THR A 24 19.60 -6.18 8.87
CA THR A 24 20.09 -5.24 9.89
C THR A 24 19.70 -3.79 9.55
N GLU A 25 19.81 -3.40 8.27
CA GLU A 25 19.36 -2.07 7.82
C GLU A 25 17.83 -1.92 7.94
N ALA A 26 17.06 -2.95 7.62
CA ALA A 26 15.61 -2.97 7.82
C ALA A 26 15.25 -2.89 9.32
N GLU A 27 15.96 -3.61 10.20
CA GLU A 27 15.76 -3.56 11.65
C GLU A 27 16.00 -2.15 12.21
N ILE A 28 17.00 -1.44 11.72
CA ILE A 28 17.26 -0.03 12.12
C ILE A 28 16.06 0.84 11.74
N LEU A 29 15.50 0.69 10.54
CA LEU A 29 14.28 1.42 10.14
C LEU A 29 13.11 1.13 11.07
N TYR A 30 12.95 -0.11 11.49
CA TYR A 30 11.92 -0.56 12.43
C TYR A 30 12.18 -0.03 13.85
N THR A 31 13.39 -0.12 14.35
CA THR A 31 13.72 0.24 15.74
C THR A 31 13.64 1.75 15.98
N ASP A 32 14.06 2.57 15.03
CA ASP A 32 13.96 4.03 15.12
C ASP A 32 12.52 4.55 15.07
N LEU A 33 11.56 3.77 14.54
CA LEU A 33 10.20 4.21 14.29
C LEU A 33 9.14 3.45 15.07
N GLU A 34 9.19 2.11 15.11
CA GLU A 34 8.12 1.30 15.68
C GLU A 34 8.24 1.05 17.18
N GLY A 35 9.45 0.87 17.68
CA GLY A 35 9.64 0.43 19.07
C GLY A 35 9.09 1.43 20.09
N SER A 36 9.04 2.72 19.74
CA SER A 36 8.58 3.76 20.65
C SER A 36 7.60 4.76 20.02
N ARG A 37 7.75 5.12 18.73
CA ARG A 37 7.04 6.27 18.15
C ARG A 37 5.64 5.94 17.65
N LEU A 38 5.48 4.95 16.73
CA LEU A 38 4.15 4.60 16.20
C LEU A 38 3.25 4.02 17.28
N ARG A 39 3.79 3.13 18.12
CA ARG A 39 3.06 2.61 19.30
C ARG A 39 2.69 3.73 20.24
N GLY A 40 3.61 4.65 20.57
CA GLY A 40 3.34 5.81 21.39
C GLY A 40 2.26 6.70 20.79
N ALA A 41 2.30 6.96 19.48
CA ALA A 41 1.27 7.75 18.80
C ALA A 41 -0.11 7.07 18.83
N LEU A 42 -0.16 5.73 18.70
CA LEU A 42 -1.40 4.95 18.87
C LEU A 42 -1.92 5.05 20.32
N ASP A 43 -1.06 4.85 21.32
CA ASP A 43 -1.44 4.93 22.73
C ASP A 43 -1.96 6.34 23.09
N GLU A 44 -1.30 7.38 22.55
CA GLU A 44 -1.75 8.77 22.74
C GLU A 44 -3.07 9.06 22.03
N PHE A 45 -3.29 8.50 20.84
CA PHE A 45 -4.54 8.63 20.10
C PHE A 45 -5.72 7.98 20.87
N TRP A 46 -5.54 6.73 21.36
CA TRP A 46 -6.58 6.06 22.17
C TRP A 46 -6.78 6.77 23.50
N GLY A 47 -5.71 7.23 24.16
CA GLY A 47 -5.81 8.04 25.38
C GLY A 47 -6.57 9.36 25.19
N ALA A 48 -6.42 9.98 24.01
CA ALA A 48 -7.16 11.20 23.67
C ALA A 48 -8.65 10.91 23.45
N TRP A 49 -9.03 9.76 22.83
CA TRP A 49 -10.42 9.32 22.76
C TRP A 49 -11.01 9.05 24.16
N GLY A 50 -10.24 8.40 25.05
CA GLY A 50 -10.64 8.21 26.45
C GLY A 50 -10.88 9.54 27.18
N SER A 51 -10.08 10.57 26.88
CA SER A 51 -10.28 11.91 27.43
C SER A 51 -11.57 12.55 26.91
N VAL A 52 -11.87 12.44 25.61
CA VAL A 52 -13.14 12.90 25.03
C VAL A 52 -14.33 12.11 25.60
N ALA A 53 -14.18 10.81 25.86
CA ALA A 53 -15.23 9.99 26.48
C ALA A 53 -15.59 10.47 27.91
N ASN A 54 -14.61 10.98 28.65
CA ASN A 54 -14.85 11.53 29.99
C ASN A 54 -15.56 12.91 29.98
N GLU A 55 -15.22 13.77 29.02
CA GLU A 55 -15.77 15.10 28.85
C GLU A 55 -16.16 15.38 27.39
N PRO A 56 -17.25 14.79 26.87
CA PRO A 56 -17.57 14.81 25.45
C PRO A 56 -17.90 16.19 24.87
N GLU A 57 -18.26 17.15 25.72
CA GLU A 57 -18.58 18.54 25.33
C GLU A 57 -17.34 19.46 25.27
N SER A 58 -16.17 18.98 25.73
CA SER A 58 -14.96 19.79 25.80
C SER A 58 -14.33 20.02 24.45
N ALA A 59 -14.43 21.24 23.89
CA ALA A 59 -13.75 21.64 22.65
C ALA A 59 -12.23 21.45 22.76
N THR A 60 -11.64 21.70 23.96
CA THR A 60 -10.20 21.55 24.19
C THR A 60 -9.76 20.10 24.03
N LEU A 61 -10.51 19.13 24.58
CA LEU A 61 -10.17 17.71 24.47
C LEU A 61 -10.38 17.19 23.05
N ARG A 62 -11.44 17.63 22.34
CA ARG A 62 -11.66 17.32 20.93
C ARG A 62 -10.53 17.85 20.05
N LYS A 63 -10.06 19.07 20.31
CA LYS A 63 -8.90 19.63 19.60
C LYS A 63 -7.61 18.86 19.91
N SER A 64 -7.42 18.45 21.17
CA SER A 64 -6.30 17.57 21.54
C SER A 64 -6.34 16.24 20.80
N LEU A 65 -7.52 15.61 20.67
CA LEU A 65 -7.72 14.40 19.90
C LEU A 65 -7.32 14.59 18.42
N LEU A 66 -7.73 15.70 17.80
CA LEU A 66 -7.33 16.00 16.40
C LEU A 66 -5.81 16.12 16.26
N VAL A 67 -5.13 16.79 17.19
CA VAL A 67 -3.67 16.89 17.18
C VAL A 67 -3.03 15.49 17.26
N LYS A 68 -3.51 14.63 18.18
CA LYS A 68 -2.98 13.26 18.29
C LYS A 68 -3.28 12.40 17.06
N ALA A 69 -4.43 12.55 16.45
CA ALA A 69 -4.77 11.88 15.19
C ALA A 69 -3.90 12.38 14.02
N GLN A 70 -3.60 13.69 13.95
CA GLN A 70 -2.70 14.25 12.94
C GLN A 70 -1.25 13.77 13.13
N GLU A 71 -0.76 13.70 14.38
CA GLU A 71 0.54 13.13 14.71
C GLU A 71 0.62 11.67 14.26
N LEU A 72 -0.38 10.85 14.62
CA LEU A 72 -0.46 9.43 14.21
C LEU A 72 -0.43 9.28 12.68
N THR A 73 -1.29 10.01 11.96
CA THR A 73 -1.32 9.90 10.49
C THR A 73 -0.04 10.39 9.82
N THR A 74 0.63 11.36 10.43
CA THR A 74 1.95 11.86 9.96
C THR A 74 3.05 10.82 10.18
N ASP A 75 3.06 10.16 11.33
CA ASP A 75 4.04 9.13 11.64
C ASP A 75 3.85 7.89 10.75
N VAL A 76 2.59 7.48 10.51
CA VAL A 76 2.26 6.40 9.55
C VAL A 76 2.79 6.71 8.16
N ARG A 77 2.48 7.89 7.60
CA ARG A 77 2.96 8.30 6.27
C ARG A 77 4.48 8.40 6.19
N SER A 78 5.11 8.88 7.26
CA SER A 78 6.56 8.95 7.34
C SER A 78 7.20 7.55 7.31
N PHE A 79 6.58 6.57 7.96
CA PHE A 79 7.05 5.19 7.96
C PHE A 79 6.89 4.55 6.58
N ASP A 80 5.73 4.70 5.94
CA ASP A 80 5.49 4.24 4.56
C ASP A 80 6.51 4.83 3.58
N SER A 81 6.78 6.15 3.68
CA SER A 81 7.80 6.82 2.85
C SER A 81 9.18 6.21 3.03
N ARG A 82 9.60 5.90 4.26
CA ARG A 82 10.92 5.29 4.52
C ARG A 82 11.04 3.87 3.99
N LEU A 83 9.97 3.06 4.05
CA LEU A 83 9.95 1.74 3.43
C LEU A 83 10.07 1.87 1.90
N THR A 84 9.41 2.86 1.31
CA THR A 84 9.52 3.17 -0.12
C THR A 84 10.94 3.60 -0.51
N ASP A 85 11.57 4.50 0.25
CA ASP A 85 12.94 4.96 0.04
C ASP A 85 13.95 3.80 0.18
N PHE A 86 13.68 2.87 1.09
CA PHE A 86 14.51 1.69 1.27
C PHE A 86 14.38 0.72 0.07
N ASN A 87 13.17 0.54 -0.45
CA ASN A 87 12.93 -0.24 -1.67
C ASN A 87 13.70 0.37 -2.87
N GLU A 88 13.66 1.70 -3.03
CA GLU A 88 14.44 2.40 -4.07
C GLU A 88 15.96 2.20 -3.87
N THR A 89 16.43 2.20 -2.63
CA THR A 89 17.83 1.91 -2.30
C THR A 89 18.23 0.50 -2.72
N LEU A 90 17.37 -0.51 -2.49
CA LEU A 90 17.62 -1.87 -2.94
C LEU A 90 17.66 -1.96 -4.48
N ASN A 91 16.77 -1.27 -5.19
CA ASN A 91 16.78 -1.16 -6.64
C ASN A 91 18.09 -0.55 -7.18
N ALA A 92 18.60 0.48 -6.52
CA ALA A 92 19.89 1.09 -6.87
C ALA A 92 21.05 0.12 -6.64
N ARG A 93 21.04 -0.64 -5.54
CA ARG A 93 22.06 -1.68 -5.25
C ARG A 93 22.02 -2.81 -6.27
N ILE A 94 20.84 -3.31 -6.64
CA ILE A 94 20.67 -4.33 -7.70
C ILE A 94 21.29 -3.83 -8.99
N THR A 95 21.05 -2.58 -9.37
CA THR A 95 21.63 -1.98 -10.57
C THR A 95 23.17 -1.90 -10.49
N ALA A 96 23.71 -1.51 -9.34
CA ALA A 96 25.15 -1.46 -9.10
C ALA A 96 25.80 -2.86 -9.17
N GLU A 97 25.18 -3.85 -8.55
CA GLU A 97 25.64 -5.26 -8.63
C GLU A 97 25.66 -5.79 -10.07
N ILE A 98 24.64 -5.48 -10.88
CA ILE A 98 24.60 -5.81 -12.32
C ILE A 98 25.81 -5.20 -13.04
N GLN A 99 26.16 -3.95 -12.74
CA GLN A 99 27.33 -3.29 -13.35
C GLN A 99 28.63 -3.94 -12.95
N GLU A 100 28.79 -4.34 -11.69
CA GLU A 100 29.97 -5.04 -11.19
C GLU A 100 30.12 -6.42 -11.83
N VAL A 101 29.04 -7.21 -11.93
CA VAL A 101 29.04 -8.49 -12.65
C VAL A 101 29.49 -8.28 -14.08
N ASN A 102 29.01 -7.27 -14.78
CA ASN A 102 29.41 -6.93 -16.12
C ASN A 102 30.89 -6.53 -16.25
N GLN A 103 31.43 -5.84 -15.25
CA GLN A 103 32.82 -5.50 -15.21
C GLN A 103 33.70 -6.74 -15.06
N ILE A 104 33.37 -7.63 -14.12
CA ILE A 104 34.10 -8.87 -13.85
C ILE A 104 34.09 -9.76 -15.10
N THR A 105 32.92 -9.98 -15.72
CA THR A 105 32.78 -10.84 -16.89
C THR A 105 33.58 -10.33 -18.10
N ARG A 106 33.65 -9.00 -18.31
CA ARG A 106 34.50 -8.37 -19.33
C ARG A 106 35.98 -8.61 -19.04
N GLU A 107 36.44 -8.47 -17.81
CA GLU A 107 37.82 -8.69 -17.39
C GLU A 107 38.22 -10.17 -17.60
N VAL A 108 37.37 -11.12 -17.25
CA VAL A 108 37.55 -12.54 -17.49
C VAL A 108 37.70 -12.81 -18.99
N ALA A 109 36.88 -12.22 -19.86
CA ALA A 109 36.97 -12.37 -21.31
C ALA A 109 38.28 -11.81 -21.87
N ILE A 110 38.81 -10.71 -21.36
CA ILE A 110 40.10 -10.12 -21.71
C ILE A 110 41.24 -11.05 -21.29
N LEU A 111 41.22 -11.59 -20.08
CA LEU A 111 42.20 -12.52 -19.56
C LEU A 111 42.19 -13.85 -20.36
N ASN A 112 41.01 -14.33 -20.75
CA ASN A 112 40.88 -15.47 -21.66
C ASN A 112 41.67 -15.26 -22.97
N LYS A 113 41.57 -14.06 -23.56
CA LYS A 113 42.35 -13.71 -24.76
C LYS A 113 43.85 -13.73 -24.50
N GLN A 114 44.30 -13.24 -23.34
CA GLN A 114 45.71 -13.22 -22.95
C GLN A 114 46.26 -14.64 -22.76
N VAL A 115 45.53 -15.49 -22.02
CA VAL A 115 45.90 -16.91 -21.81
C VAL A 115 46.02 -17.63 -23.16
N GLU A 116 45.00 -17.54 -24.02
CA GLU A 116 45.01 -18.18 -25.32
C GLU A 116 46.22 -17.71 -26.19
N GLN A 117 46.58 -16.44 -26.16
CA GLN A 117 47.69 -15.88 -26.94
C GLN A 117 49.05 -16.34 -26.42
N LEU A 118 49.26 -16.39 -25.09
CA LEU A 118 50.53 -16.83 -24.48
C LEU A 118 50.73 -18.33 -24.69
N GLU A 119 49.71 -19.13 -24.44
CA GLU A 119 49.81 -20.58 -24.54
C GLU A 119 49.97 -21.08 -25.98
N LYS A 120 49.39 -20.43 -26.99
CA LYS A 120 49.67 -20.67 -28.39
C LYS A 120 51.14 -20.43 -28.77
N ARG A 121 51.86 -19.62 -27.98
CA ARG A 121 53.31 -19.38 -28.16
C ARG A 121 54.19 -20.32 -27.33
N GLY A 122 53.59 -21.29 -26.62
CA GLY A 122 54.28 -22.19 -25.72
C GLY A 122 54.70 -21.58 -24.37
N LEU A 123 54.18 -20.40 -24.03
CA LEU A 123 54.40 -19.73 -22.74
C LEU A 123 53.31 -20.09 -21.74
N GLN A 124 53.69 -20.20 -20.47
CA GLN A 124 52.71 -20.39 -19.39
C GLN A 124 52.09 -19.06 -18.96
N ALA A 125 50.76 -18.99 -18.86
CA ALA A 125 50.01 -17.79 -18.52
C ALA A 125 49.52 -17.79 -17.05
N ASN A 126 50.40 -18.18 -16.10
CA ASN A 126 50.03 -18.41 -14.71
C ASN A 126 49.36 -17.18 -14.05
N ASP A 127 49.97 -15.99 -14.16
CA ASP A 127 49.43 -14.76 -13.58
C ASP A 127 48.01 -14.41 -14.09
N ALA A 128 47.77 -14.63 -15.40
CA ALA A 128 46.46 -14.41 -15.99
C ALA A 128 45.43 -15.47 -15.53
N ARG A 129 45.85 -16.70 -15.30
CA ARG A 129 45.04 -17.78 -14.78
C ARG A 129 44.65 -17.53 -13.29
N ASP A 130 45.63 -17.12 -12.46
CA ASP A 130 45.42 -16.81 -11.05
C ASP A 130 44.45 -15.60 -10.91
N ARG A 131 44.65 -14.57 -11.76
CA ARG A 131 43.73 -13.44 -11.78
C ARG A 131 42.31 -13.85 -12.20
N ARG A 132 42.12 -14.74 -13.19
CA ARG A 132 40.81 -15.26 -13.58
C ARG A 132 40.13 -16.04 -12.44
N GLU A 133 40.91 -16.84 -11.68
CA GLU A 133 40.37 -17.57 -10.54
C GLU A 133 39.86 -16.65 -9.46
N LEU A 134 40.58 -15.58 -9.13
CA LEU A 134 40.12 -14.57 -8.20
C LEU A 134 38.82 -13.89 -8.68
N LEU A 135 38.76 -13.51 -9.96
CA LEU A 135 37.56 -12.90 -10.54
C LEU A 135 36.38 -13.85 -10.55
N LEU A 136 36.62 -15.16 -10.76
CA LEU A 136 35.57 -16.17 -10.70
C LEU A 136 34.97 -16.28 -9.29
N GLN A 137 35.83 -16.25 -8.26
CA GLN A 137 35.39 -16.22 -6.87
C GLN A 137 34.54 -14.98 -6.57
N GLN A 138 35.02 -13.79 -6.97
CA GLN A 138 34.24 -12.54 -6.82
C GLN A 138 32.91 -12.56 -7.56
N LEU A 139 32.88 -13.16 -8.75
CA LEU A 139 31.66 -13.30 -9.55
C LEU A 139 30.66 -14.25 -8.88
N SER A 140 31.15 -15.36 -8.29
CA SER A 140 30.28 -16.32 -7.63
C SER A 140 29.62 -15.78 -6.36
N GLU A 141 30.24 -14.84 -5.64
CA GLU A 141 29.57 -14.15 -4.52
C GLU A 141 28.34 -13.36 -4.99
N LYS A 142 28.37 -12.88 -6.23
CA LYS A 142 27.33 -11.99 -6.78
C LYS A 142 26.19 -12.72 -7.48
N ILE A 143 26.49 -13.81 -8.19
CA ILE A 143 25.52 -14.53 -9.00
C ILE A 143 25.85 -16.02 -9.04
N GLU A 144 24.82 -16.87 -8.94
CA GLU A 144 24.94 -18.30 -9.14
C GLU A 144 25.45 -18.62 -10.56
N LEU A 145 26.50 -19.42 -10.65
CA LEU A 145 27.14 -19.73 -11.91
C LEU A 145 27.69 -21.16 -11.99
N ARG A 146 27.88 -21.62 -13.23
CA ARG A 146 28.64 -22.81 -13.57
C ARG A 146 29.82 -22.40 -14.45
N TRP A 147 30.94 -23.10 -14.32
CA TRP A 147 32.11 -22.79 -15.09
C TRP A 147 32.91 -24.03 -15.46
N PHE A 148 33.63 -23.96 -16.58
CA PHE A 148 34.56 -24.97 -17.00
C PHE A 148 35.64 -24.35 -17.86
N GLU A 149 36.80 -25.02 -17.95
CA GLU A 149 37.87 -24.61 -18.87
C GLU A 149 37.76 -25.38 -20.16
N SER A 150 37.75 -24.66 -21.27
CA SER A 150 37.75 -25.27 -22.62
C SER A 150 39.10 -25.86 -22.97
N GLY A 151 39.15 -26.78 -23.95
CA GLY A 151 40.40 -27.35 -24.48
C GLY A 151 41.39 -26.33 -25.07
N ARG A 152 41.00 -25.05 -25.18
CA ARG A 152 41.85 -23.93 -25.62
C ARG A 152 42.37 -23.07 -24.43
N GLY A 153 42.17 -23.50 -23.21
CA GLY A 153 42.58 -22.77 -22.02
C GLY A 153 41.67 -21.57 -21.66
N THR A 154 40.52 -21.37 -22.34
CA THR A 154 39.57 -20.31 -22.02
C THR A 154 38.60 -20.77 -20.94
N LEU A 155 38.29 -19.87 -19.97
CA LEU A 155 37.29 -20.07 -18.97
C LEU A 155 35.91 -19.73 -19.53
N GLU A 156 34.99 -20.69 -19.51
CA GLU A 156 33.59 -20.53 -19.87
C GLU A 156 32.78 -20.34 -18.60
N VAL A 157 31.91 -19.33 -18.55
CA VAL A 157 31.04 -19.04 -17.39
C VAL A 157 29.60 -18.98 -17.88
N GLN A 158 28.74 -19.75 -17.21
CA GLN A 158 27.32 -19.88 -17.53
C GLN A 158 26.46 -19.66 -16.28
N ILE A 159 25.24 -19.20 -16.45
CA ILE A 159 24.20 -19.28 -15.44
C ILE A 159 23.55 -20.70 -15.43
N PRO A 160 22.75 -21.06 -14.41
CA PRO A 160 22.24 -22.44 -14.25
C PRO A 160 21.52 -23.05 -15.45
N ASN A 161 20.86 -22.25 -16.29
CA ASN A 161 20.16 -22.71 -17.49
C ASN A 161 21.08 -22.96 -18.71
N GLY A 162 22.40 -22.70 -18.57
CA GLY A 162 23.37 -22.88 -19.60
C GLY A 162 23.63 -21.66 -20.51
N GLU A 163 22.96 -20.53 -20.29
CA GLU A 163 23.27 -19.28 -20.98
C GLU A 163 24.62 -18.72 -20.50
N HIS A 164 25.41 -18.20 -21.44
CA HIS A 164 26.76 -17.75 -21.14
C HIS A 164 26.81 -16.31 -20.62
N LEU A 165 27.55 -16.11 -19.53
CA LEU A 165 28.07 -14.80 -19.12
C LEU A 165 29.41 -14.51 -19.81
N VAL A 166 30.23 -15.55 -19.95
CA VAL A 166 31.51 -15.49 -20.73
C VAL A 166 31.62 -16.72 -21.64
N HIS A 167 31.85 -16.50 -22.92
CA HIS A 167 32.12 -17.53 -23.88
C HIS A 167 33.39 -17.19 -24.67
N GLY A 168 34.46 -17.94 -24.40
CA GLY A 168 35.76 -17.69 -24.98
C GLY A 168 36.26 -16.26 -24.68
N ARG A 169 36.33 -15.41 -25.70
CA ARG A 169 36.78 -14.01 -25.60
C ARG A 169 35.64 -12.98 -25.55
N LYS A 170 34.40 -13.44 -25.43
CA LYS A 170 33.20 -12.59 -25.39
C LYS A 170 32.54 -12.65 -24.02
N SER A 171 32.08 -11.52 -23.53
CA SER A 171 31.19 -11.41 -22.40
C SER A 171 29.79 -10.99 -22.86
N PHE A 172 28.77 -11.46 -22.18
CA PHE A 172 27.36 -11.09 -22.35
C PHE A 172 26.93 -10.27 -21.15
N ALA A 173 26.27 -9.15 -21.43
CA ALA A 173 25.95 -8.19 -20.39
C ALA A 173 24.64 -8.54 -19.69
N LEU A 174 24.62 -8.40 -18.37
CA LEU A 174 23.39 -8.27 -17.61
C LEU A 174 22.83 -6.86 -17.77
N THR A 175 21.52 -6.75 -17.84
CA THR A 175 20.78 -5.48 -17.98
C THR A 175 19.70 -5.36 -16.93
N PRO A 176 19.48 -4.15 -16.34
CA PRO A 176 18.35 -3.93 -15.47
C PRO A 176 17.07 -3.79 -16.30
N ILE A 177 16.09 -4.66 -16.09
CA ILE A 177 14.75 -4.58 -16.69
C ILE A 177 13.82 -3.93 -15.69
N LYS A 178 13.23 -2.77 -16.02
CA LYS A 178 12.20 -2.14 -15.20
C LYS A 178 10.86 -2.79 -15.46
N THR A 179 10.16 -3.20 -14.40
CA THR A 179 8.79 -3.70 -14.52
C THR A 179 7.79 -2.53 -14.54
N ALA A 180 6.66 -2.75 -15.20
CA ALA A 180 5.54 -1.79 -15.18
C ALA A 180 4.67 -1.95 -13.91
N VAL A 181 4.89 -2.99 -13.12
CA VAL A 181 4.15 -3.34 -11.91
C VAL A 181 5.04 -3.05 -10.70
N GLY A 182 4.48 -2.44 -9.67
CA GLY A 182 5.22 -1.98 -8.49
C GLY A 182 5.89 -0.61 -8.68
N ALA A 183 6.78 -0.23 -7.78
CA ALA A 183 7.50 1.05 -7.81
C ALA A 183 8.62 1.10 -8.88
N GLY A 184 8.49 0.38 -9.98
CA GLY A 184 9.53 0.29 -11.01
C GLY A 184 10.64 -0.70 -10.64
N ASP A 185 10.26 -1.85 -10.10
CA ASP A 185 11.18 -2.88 -9.62
C ASP A 185 12.13 -3.36 -10.71
N ILE A 186 13.39 -3.52 -10.34
CA ILE A 186 14.45 -3.97 -11.24
C ILE A 186 14.49 -5.50 -11.27
N ARG A 187 14.39 -6.08 -12.46
CA ARG A 187 14.65 -7.48 -12.77
C ARG A 187 15.97 -7.63 -13.51
N ILE A 188 16.50 -8.84 -13.57
CA ILE A 188 17.78 -9.13 -14.21
C ILE A 188 17.52 -9.61 -15.64
N GLY A 189 17.97 -8.84 -16.63
CA GLY A 189 18.02 -9.25 -18.01
C GLY A 189 19.41 -9.79 -18.39
N LEU A 190 19.48 -10.70 -19.36
CA LEU A 190 20.71 -11.11 -19.99
C LEU A 190 20.62 -10.84 -21.50
N THR A 191 21.51 -10.01 -22.01
CA THR A 191 21.62 -9.72 -23.44
C THR A 191 22.30 -10.89 -24.14
N ASN A 192 21.56 -11.66 -24.93
CA ASN A 192 22.09 -12.78 -25.68
C ASN A 192 22.86 -12.35 -26.95
N ALA A 193 23.41 -13.32 -27.70
CA ALA A 193 24.15 -13.07 -28.93
C ALA A 193 23.32 -12.37 -30.03
N SER A 194 22.00 -12.38 -29.94
CA SER A 194 21.06 -11.72 -30.86
C SER A 194 20.62 -10.34 -30.39
N SER A 195 21.21 -9.81 -29.30
CA SER A 195 20.87 -8.53 -28.65
C SER A 195 19.42 -8.48 -28.14
N ILE A 196 18.88 -9.63 -27.76
CA ILE A 196 17.57 -9.75 -27.12
C ILE A 196 17.82 -9.99 -25.63
N ASP A 197 17.23 -9.16 -24.78
CA ASP A 197 17.29 -9.33 -23.34
C ASP A 197 16.27 -10.40 -22.89
N SER A 198 16.78 -11.47 -22.28
CA SER A 198 15.95 -12.48 -21.62
C SER A 198 15.92 -12.22 -20.12
N ASP A 199 14.74 -12.28 -19.51
CA ASP A 199 14.60 -12.18 -18.04
C ASP A 199 15.11 -13.47 -17.39
N ILE A 200 16.17 -13.34 -16.60
CA ILE A 200 16.83 -14.45 -15.91
C ILE A 200 16.64 -14.41 -14.38
N THR A 201 15.84 -13.47 -13.89
CA THR A 201 15.64 -13.22 -12.45
C THR A 201 15.26 -14.49 -11.68
N ASP A 202 14.39 -15.32 -12.27
CA ASP A 202 13.91 -16.53 -11.63
C ASP A 202 14.77 -17.77 -11.94
N ILE A 203 15.76 -17.63 -12.83
CA ILE A 203 16.73 -18.66 -13.15
C ILE A 203 17.85 -18.69 -12.12
N VAL A 204 18.34 -17.51 -11.73
CA VAL A 204 19.34 -17.35 -10.67
C VAL A 204 18.68 -17.53 -9.32
N LYS A 205 19.21 -18.42 -8.48
CA LYS A 205 18.63 -18.74 -7.16
C LYS A 205 19.43 -18.20 -5.98
N GLU A 206 20.74 -18.00 -6.18
CA GLU A 206 21.68 -17.64 -5.12
C GLU A 206 22.63 -16.52 -5.57
N GLY A 207 23.39 -15.96 -4.62
CA GLY A 207 24.29 -14.82 -4.79
C GLY A 207 23.68 -13.51 -4.29
N SER A 208 24.56 -12.50 -4.06
CA SER A 208 24.13 -11.20 -3.50
C SER A 208 23.06 -10.52 -4.35
N LEU A 209 23.15 -10.63 -5.68
CA LEU A 209 22.21 -10.02 -6.61
C LEU A 209 20.80 -10.58 -6.46
N LYS A 210 20.67 -11.93 -6.37
CA LYS A 210 19.36 -12.58 -6.14
C LYS A 210 18.83 -12.27 -4.75
N GLU A 211 19.69 -12.25 -3.75
CA GLU A 211 19.27 -11.98 -2.39
C GLU A 211 18.73 -10.54 -2.22
N LEU A 212 19.34 -9.54 -2.85
CA LEU A 212 18.79 -8.18 -2.86
C LEU A 212 17.36 -8.14 -3.42
N ILE A 213 17.10 -8.89 -4.49
CA ILE A 213 15.75 -9.02 -5.07
C ILE A 213 14.80 -9.72 -4.10
N ASN A 214 15.25 -10.82 -3.47
CA ASN A 214 14.44 -11.57 -2.51
C ASN A 214 14.08 -10.71 -1.28
N GLN A 215 15.00 -9.88 -0.79
CA GLN A 215 14.73 -8.99 0.33
C GLN A 215 13.73 -7.88 -0.07
N ARG A 216 13.90 -7.30 -1.24
CA ARG A 216 12.97 -6.28 -1.77
C ARG A 216 11.57 -6.83 -1.96
N ASP A 217 11.43 -7.94 -2.72
CA ASP A 217 10.14 -8.50 -3.13
C ASP A 217 9.45 -9.28 -2.00
N GLY A 218 10.24 -9.80 -1.06
CA GLY A 218 9.74 -10.56 0.09
C GLY A 218 9.56 -9.67 1.32
N ASN A 219 10.64 -9.45 2.09
CA ASN A 219 10.52 -8.83 3.42
C ASN A 219 10.03 -7.38 3.37
N ILE A 220 10.60 -6.54 2.49
CA ILE A 220 10.23 -5.11 2.47
C ILE A 220 8.83 -4.91 1.92
N SER A 221 8.45 -5.64 0.88
CA SER A 221 7.08 -5.63 0.36
C SER A 221 6.08 -6.11 1.42
N SER A 222 6.39 -7.20 2.15
CA SER A 222 5.53 -7.69 3.23
C SER A 222 5.35 -6.63 4.33
N TYR A 223 6.40 -5.92 4.72
CA TYR A 223 6.28 -4.86 5.73
C TYR A 223 5.40 -3.69 5.28
N GLN A 224 5.44 -3.34 3.99
CA GLN A 224 4.54 -2.33 3.43
C GLN A 224 3.08 -2.82 3.42
N ASP A 225 2.86 -4.08 3.06
CA ASP A 225 1.53 -4.69 3.04
C ASP A 225 0.95 -4.79 4.47
N ASP A 226 1.75 -5.23 5.45
CA ASP A 226 1.36 -5.32 6.86
C ASP A 226 0.99 -3.95 7.43
N LEU A 227 1.80 -2.92 7.14
CA LEU A 227 1.50 -1.53 7.54
C LEU A 227 0.19 -1.05 6.92
N ASN A 228 0.00 -1.29 5.62
CA ASN A 228 -1.21 -0.90 4.92
C ASN A 228 -2.46 -1.61 5.47
N GLU A 229 -2.37 -2.91 5.76
CA GLU A 229 -3.47 -3.68 6.33
C GLU A 229 -3.82 -3.16 7.73
N MET A 230 -2.82 -2.98 8.59
CA MET A 230 -3.00 -2.43 9.93
C MET A 230 -3.68 -1.04 9.89
N VAL A 231 -3.20 -0.15 9.05
CA VAL A 231 -3.74 1.22 8.93
C VAL A 231 -5.17 1.21 8.42
N LYS A 232 -5.45 0.41 7.39
CA LYS A 232 -6.81 0.26 6.84
C LYS A 232 -7.78 -0.30 7.87
N GLU A 233 -7.37 -1.31 8.64
CA GLU A 233 -8.24 -1.90 9.67
C GLU A 233 -8.52 -0.90 10.79
N ILE A 234 -7.49 -0.19 11.32
CA ILE A 234 -7.67 0.84 12.34
C ILE A 234 -8.60 1.94 11.82
N ALA A 235 -8.31 2.51 10.66
CA ALA A 235 -9.12 3.59 10.09
C ALA A 235 -10.55 3.14 9.80
N PHE A 236 -10.73 1.91 9.29
CA PHE A 236 -12.05 1.36 9.02
C PHE A 236 -12.86 1.17 10.32
N ARG A 237 -12.25 0.65 11.38
CA ARG A 237 -12.93 0.44 12.67
C ARG A 237 -13.29 1.76 13.33
N VAL A 238 -12.39 2.72 13.37
CA VAL A 238 -12.70 4.06 13.90
C VAL A 238 -13.82 4.71 13.08
N ASN A 239 -13.75 4.67 11.76
CA ASN A 239 -14.78 5.22 10.88
C ASN A 239 -16.12 4.50 11.09
N GLN A 240 -16.15 3.17 11.17
CA GLN A 240 -17.37 2.40 11.39
C GLN A 240 -18.14 2.84 12.65
N LEU A 241 -17.43 3.14 13.73
CA LEU A 241 -18.03 3.65 14.95
C LEU A 241 -18.42 5.13 14.80
N HIS A 242 -17.50 5.95 14.30
CA HIS A 242 -17.69 7.40 14.16
C HIS A 242 -18.87 7.76 13.25
N THR A 243 -19.03 7.03 12.11
CA THR A 243 -20.09 7.33 11.15
C THR A 243 -21.50 7.08 11.67
N GLY A 244 -21.66 6.17 12.66
CA GLY A 244 -22.94 5.80 13.24
C GLY A 244 -23.50 6.77 14.28
N GLY A 245 -22.90 7.96 14.42
CA GLY A 245 -23.35 8.95 15.38
C GLY A 245 -23.24 10.39 14.88
N THR A 246 -23.32 11.33 15.80
CA THR A 246 -23.34 12.76 15.50
C THR A 246 -22.47 13.56 16.44
N GLY A 247 -21.65 14.47 15.88
CA GLY A 247 -20.96 15.51 16.63
C GLY A 247 -21.90 16.65 17.01
N ILE A 248 -21.54 17.43 18.03
CA ILE A 248 -22.36 18.56 18.54
C ILE A 248 -22.68 19.58 17.43
N SER A 249 -21.76 19.79 16.48
CA SER A 249 -21.94 20.62 15.28
C SER A 249 -22.07 19.79 14.01
N GLY A 250 -22.43 18.51 14.11
CA GLY A 250 -22.51 17.57 12.98
C GLY A 250 -23.80 17.63 12.17
N ILE A 251 -24.63 18.63 12.39
CA ILE A 251 -25.89 18.85 11.67
C ILE A 251 -25.59 19.26 10.22
N LYS A 252 -26.24 18.62 9.27
CA LYS A 252 -26.03 18.78 7.82
C LYS A 252 -27.35 19.15 7.13
N THR A 253 -27.26 19.80 6.00
CA THR A 253 -28.35 19.97 5.03
C THR A 253 -28.02 19.30 3.68
N SER A 254 -26.71 19.08 3.44
CA SER A 254 -26.18 18.34 2.31
C SER A 254 -24.81 17.79 2.63
N GLU A 255 -24.44 16.69 1.99
CA GLU A 255 -23.10 16.12 2.05
C GLU A 255 -22.77 15.40 0.74
N ILE A 256 -21.48 15.39 0.39
CA ILE A 256 -20.95 14.66 -0.77
C ILE A 256 -20.01 13.58 -0.26
N SER A 257 -20.14 12.36 -0.78
CA SER A 257 -19.26 11.25 -0.40
C SER A 257 -17.81 11.55 -0.76
N THR A 258 -16.88 11.08 0.07
CA THR A 258 -15.43 11.30 -0.15
C THR A 258 -14.89 10.39 -1.25
N TYR A 259 -15.42 9.17 -1.38
CA TYR A 259 -14.85 8.15 -2.26
C TYR A 259 -15.66 8.05 -3.55
N PRO A 260 -15.07 8.46 -4.71
CA PRO A 260 -15.69 8.28 -6.00
C PRO A 260 -15.65 6.81 -6.42
N MET A 261 -16.71 6.32 -7.05
CA MET A 261 -16.76 4.98 -7.65
C MET A 261 -16.59 5.06 -9.17
N SER A 262 -15.84 4.11 -9.74
CA SER A 262 -15.75 4.00 -11.21
C SER A 262 -17.10 3.62 -11.81
N LYS A 263 -17.29 3.90 -13.10
CA LYS A 263 -18.53 3.56 -13.80
C LYS A 263 -18.87 2.05 -13.70
N GLU A 264 -17.83 1.21 -13.74
CA GLU A 264 -17.99 -0.24 -13.64
C GLU A 264 -18.34 -0.67 -12.20
N ALA A 265 -17.89 0.08 -11.18
CA ALA A 265 -18.17 -0.19 -9.78
C ALA A 265 -19.58 0.25 -9.36
N ILE A 266 -20.18 1.24 -10.03
CA ILE A 266 -21.52 1.75 -9.74
C ILE A 266 -22.59 0.65 -9.93
N GLU A 267 -22.43 -0.20 -10.93
CA GLU A 267 -23.34 -1.30 -11.27
C GLU A 267 -23.05 -2.61 -10.52
N ARG A 268 -21.95 -2.68 -9.76
CA ARG A 268 -21.57 -3.87 -9.01
C ARG A 268 -22.01 -3.76 -7.56
N PRO A 269 -22.23 -4.92 -6.87
CA PRO A 269 -22.47 -4.91 -5.43
C PRO A 269 -21.38 -4.14 -4.69
N LEU A 270 -21.83 -3.30 -3.74
CA LEU A 270 -20.95 -2.46 -2.93
C LEU A 270 -19.98 -3.31 -2.10
N PRO A 271 -18.69 -3.02 -2.11
CA PRO A 271 -17.69 -3.76 -1.32
C PRO A 271 -17.88 -3.45 0.17
N TYR A 272 -17.50 -4.39 1.04
CA TYR A 272 -17.54 -4.26 2.50
C TYR A 272 -18.92 -3.97 3.11
N LEU A 273 -19.98 -4.01 2.30
CA LEU A 273 -21.36 -3.84 2.76
C LEU A 273 -21.76 -5.04 3.62
N LYS A 274 -22.48 -4.76 4.71
CA LYS A 274 -23.18 -5.75 5.52
C LYS A 274 -24.68 -5.66 5.27
N THR A 275 -25.38 -6.78 5.40
CA THR A 275 -26.87 -6.79 5.38
C THR A 275 -27.38 -6.19 6.68
N GLY A 276 -28.26 -5.20 6.58
CA GLY A 276 -28.81 -4.47 7.71
C GLY A 276 -29.45 -3.18 7.25
N SER A 277 -29.61 -2.22 8.17
CA SER A 277 -30.14 -0.89 7.87
C SER A 277 -29.19 0.22 8.32
N PHE A 278 -29.27 1.38 7.65
CA PHE A 278 -28.71 2.61 8.16
C PHE A 278 -29.78 3.69 8.26
N GLU A 279 -29.55 4.66 9.16
CA GLU A 279 -30.51 5.67 9.49
C GLU A 279 -30.06 7.06 9.08
N ILE A 280 -31.02 7.86 8.57
CA ILE A 280 -30.92 9.29 8.40
C ILE A 280 -32.04 9.90 9.25
N LYS A 281 -31.69 10.79 10.18
CA LYS A 281 -32.61 11.43 11.11
C LYS A 281 -32.82 12.87 10.69
N LEU A 282 -34.03 13.23 10.31
CA LEU A 282 -34.43 14.60 10.00
C LEU A 282 -34.69 15.33 11.28
N LEU A 283 -34.29 16.60 11.36
CA LEU A 283 -34.48 17.45 12.54
C LEU A 283 -35.52 18.55 12.26
N ASP A 284 -36.21 18.99 13.29
CA ASP A 284 -37.03 20.18 13.27
C ASP A 284 -36.21 21.46 13.54
N ASP A 285 -36.88 22.62 13.58
CA ASP A 285 -36.22 23.91 13.82
C ASP A 285 -35.62 24.02 15.24
N ASP A 286 -36.10 23.20 16.18
CA ASP A 286 -35.57 23.11 17.54
C ASP A 286 -34.48 22.03 17.70
N GLN A 287 -34.02 21.46 16.56
CA GLN A 287 -33.03 20.40 16.49
C GLN A 287 -33.47 19.05 17.13
N ASN A 288 -34.76 18.85 17.35
CA ASN A 288 -35.27 17.54 17.77
C ASN A 288 -35.46 16.63 16.54
N ILE A 289 -35.36 15.31 16.75
CA ILE A 289 -35.62 14.33 15.71
C ILE A 289 -37.12 14.37 15.36
N SER A 290 -37.42 14.81 14.14
CA SER A 290 -38.78 14.87 13.60
C SER A 290 -39.15 13.59 12.85
N GLU A 291 -38.21 12.93 12.18
CA GLU A 291 -38.44 11.71 11.43
C GLU A 291 -37.14 10.89 11.33
N ILE A 292 -37.27 9.58 11.31
CA ILE A 292 -36.14 8.64 11.06
C ILE A 292 -36.41 7.90 9.74
N LEU A 293 -35.51 8.06 8.77
CA LEU A 293 -35.52 7.30 7.53
C LEU A 293 -34.59 6.11 7.70
N SER A 294 -35.15 4.90 7.72
CA SER A 294 -34.38 3.66 7.76
C SER A 294 -34.26 3.08 6.34
N ILE A 295 -33.06 2.81 5.91
CA ILE A 295 -32.73 2.30 4.58
C ILE A 295 -32.10 0.91 4.71
N ASP A 296 -32.80 -0.12 4.24
CA ASP A 296 -32.36 -1.51 4.29
C ASP A 296 -31.46 -1.83 3.09
N LEU A 297 -30.30 -2.42 3.37
CA LEU A 297 -29.32 -2.85 2.37
C LEU A 297 -28.96 -4.32 2.52
N GLU A 298 -28.67 -4.98 1.41
CA GLU A 298 -28.29 -6.39 1.34
C GLU A 298 -26.89 -6.57 0.75
N ALA A 299 -26.00 -7.17 1.51
CA ALA A 299 -24.62 -7.47 1.10
C ALA A 299 -24.60 -8.39 -0.14
N GLY A 300 -23.75 -8.08 -1.11
CA GLY A 300 -23.62 -8.84 -2.35
C GLY A 300 -24.73 -8.59 -3.38
N VAL A 301 -25.71 -7.75 -3.06
CA VAL A 301 -26.86 -7.40 -3.92
C VAL A 301 -26.89 -5.91 -4.24
N ASP A 302 -26.86 -5.05 -3.21
CA ASP A 302 -27.04 -3.62 -3.39
C ASP A 302 -25.84 -2.96 -4.06
N THR A 303 -26.13 -2.19 -5.10
CA THR A 303 -25.22 -1.37 -5.88
C THR A 303 -25.35 0.11 -5.50
N LEU A 304 -24.48 0.97 -6.02
CA LEU A 304 -24.60 2.41 -5.79
C LEU A 304 -25.92 2.97 -6.33
N GLU A 305 -26.37 2.48 -7.48
CA GLU A 305 -27.66 2.89 -8.07
C GLU A 305 -28.86 2.46 -7.20
N SER A 306 -28.82 1.20 -6.70
CA SER A 306 -29.90 0.71 -5.84
C SER A 306 -29.95 1.47 -4.51
N LEU A 307 -28.76 1.82 -3.94
CA LEU A 307 -28.66 2.65 -2.75
C LEU A 307 -29.32 4.03 -2.95
N VAL A 308 -28.95 4.73 -4.03
CA VAL A 308 -29.52 6.04 -4.36
C VAL A 308 -31.04 5.94 -4.53
N ARG A 309 -31.53 4.90 -5.20
CA ARG A 309 -32.97 4.65 -5.34
C ARG A 309 -33.65 4.45 -3.97
N LYS A 310 -33.08 3.63 -3.09
CA LYS A 310 -33.61 3.36 -1.75
C LYS A 310 -33.65 4.61 -0.86
N ILE A 311 -32.58 5.43 -0.91
CA ILE A 311 -32.55 6.72 -0.21
C ILE A 311 -33.67 7.63 -0.75
N ASN A 312 -33.83 7.74 -2.05
CA ASN A 312 -34.84 8.57 -2.69
C ASN A 312 -36.28 8.05 -2.40
N GLN A 313 -36.49 6.73 -2.33
CA GLN A 313 -37.76 6.16 -1.91
C GLN A 313 -38.09 6.50 -0.47
N ALA A 314 -37.15 6.29 0.47
CA ALA A 314 -37.32 6.63 1.87
C ALA A 314 -37.55 8.14 2.10
N GLY A 315 -36.88 8.99 1.32
CA GLY A 315 -37.04 10.46 1.33
C GLY A 315 -38.30 10.97 0.64
N GLY A 316 -39.14 10.08 0.07
CA GLY A 316 -40.35 10.47 -0.63
C GLY A 316 -40.09 11.26 -1.92
N ALA A 317 -38.94 11.01 -2.55
CA ALA A 317 -38.53 11.70 -3.76
C ALA A 317 -39.20 11.20 -5.04
N TYR A 318 -39.94 10.09 -4.95
CA TYR A 318 -40.68 9.57 -6.09
C TYR A 318 -42.19 9.82 -5.95
N GLU A 319 -42.83 10.08 -7.08
CA GLU A 319 -44.30 10.01 -7.24
C GLU A 319 -44.63 9.08 -8.39
N THR A 320 -45.77 8.37 -8.24
CA THR A 320 -46.28 7.52 -9.31
C THR A 320 -47.24 8.34 -10.15
N THR A 321 -46.93 8.51 -11.43
CA THR A 321 -47.81 9.19 -12.40
C THR A 321 -49.02 8.37 -12.69
N GLU A 322 -50.07 8.96 -13.31
CA GLU A 322 -51.34 8.28 -13.65
C GLU A 322 -51.15 7.04 -14.56
N ASP A 323 -50.04 6.99 -15.33
CA ASP A 323 -49.66 5.86 -16.17
C ASP A 323 -48.79 4.80 -15.46
N GLY A 324 -48.59 4.95 -14.13
CA GLY A 324 -47.88 3.97 -13.30
C GLY A 324 -46.34 4.09 -13.32
N ARG A 325 -45.77 5.20 -13.85
CA ARG A 325 -44.33 5.43 -13.83
C ARG A 325 -43.93 6.18 -12.57
N GLU A 326 -42.78 5.78 -12.01
CA GLU A 326 -42.13 6.56 -10.94
C GLU A 326 -41.35 7.73 -11.57
N VAL A 327 -41.64 8.92 -11.12
CA VAL A 327 -40.94 10.19 -11.52
C VAL A 327 -40.41 10.87 -10.28
N LEU A 328 -39.19 11.43 -10.36
CA LEU A 328 -38.61 12.21 -9.31
C LEU A 328 -39.39 13.53 -9.10
N LYS A 329 -39.80 13.79 -7.86
CA LYS A 329 -40.42 15.06 -7.48
C LYS A 329 -39.39 16.18 -7.50
N GLU A 330 -39.84 17.41 -7.80
CA GLU A 330 -39.04 18.61 -7.64
C GLU A 330 -38.69 18.88 -6.16
N VAL A 331 -39.60 18.56 -5.26
CA VAL A 331 -39.43 18.74 -3.80
C VAL A 331 -39.61 17.39 -3.10
N ALA A 332 -38.54 16.87 -2.56
CA ALA A 332 -38.50 15.68 -1.70
C ALA A 332 -38.05 16.08 -0.29
N LYS A 333 -38.39 15.28 0.73
CA LYS A 333 -37.84 15.47 2.07
C LYS A 333 -36.33 15.24 2.09
N PHE A 334 -35.88 14.28 1.29
CA PHE A 334 -34.49 13.88 1.20
C PHE A 334 -34.19 13.32 -0.20
N LYS A 335 -32.99 13.59 -0.74
CA LYS A 335 -32.60 13.21 -2.08
C LYS A 335 -31.16 12.79 -2.14
N ALA A 336 -30.85 11.77 -2.92
CA ALA A 336 -29.50 11.35 -3.27
C ALA A 336 -29.32 11.34 -4.79
N GLU A 337 -28.15 11.68 -5.26
CA GLU A 337 -27.76 11.68 -6.68
C GLU A 337 -26.34 11.19 -6.86
N ILE A 338 -26.08 10.46 -7.95
CA ILE A 338 -24.71 10.07 -8.34
C ILE A 338 -24.17 11.20 -9.20
N ASN A 339 -23.05 11.77 -8.79
CA ASN A 339 -22.35 12.85 -9.50
C ASN A 339 -21.57 12.29 -10.70
N GLY A 340 -21.20 13.19 -11.63
CA GLY A 340 -20.45 12.83 -12.83
C GLY A 340 -19.04 12.25 -12.56
N ASP A 341 -18.48 12.48 -11.38
CA ASP A 341 -17.20 11.93 -10.90
C ASP A 341 -17.33 10.59 -10.17
N GLY A 342 -18.56 10.09 -9.98
CA GLY A 342 -18.85 8.85 -9.27
C GLY A 342 -19.01 8.99 -7.75
N THR A 343 -19.03 10.20 -7.22
CA THR A 343 -19.44 10.47 -5.83
C THR A 343 -20.95 10.49 -5.70
N ILE A 344 -21.47 10.40 -4.46
CA ILE A 344 -22.89 10.60 -4.15
C ILE A 344 -23.07 11.94 -3.46
N SER A 345 -24.04 12.73 -3.92
CA SER A 345 -24.57 13.85 -3.19
C SER A 345 -25.81 13.45 -2.43
N ILE A 346 -25.87 13.76 -1.15
CA ILE A 346 -27.03 13.54 -0.29
C ILE A 346 -27.49 14.90 0.23
N SER A 347 -28.76 15.24 0.07
CA SER A 347 -29.33 16.52 0.49
C SER A 347 -30.73 16.38 1.02
N SER A 348 -31.07 17.21 2.01
CA SER A 348 -32.44 17.36 2.47
C SER A 348 -33.19 18.35 1.55
N GLY A 349 -34.47 18.06 1.35
CA GLY A 349 -35.36 19.00 0.66
C GLY A 349 -35.67 20.22 1.55
N LEU A 350 -35.83 21.38 0.95
CA LEU A 350 -36.15 22.64 1.65
C LEU A 350 -35.14 23.08 2.70
N GLY A 351 -33.93 22.51 2.69
CA GLY A 351 -32.86 22.86 3.64
C GLY A 351 -33.11 22.33 5.07
N GLN A 352 -33.99 21.32 5.24
CA GLN A 352 -34.26 20.71 6.53
C GLN A 352 -32.95 20.08 7.07
N PRO A 353 -32.56 20.34 8.32
CA PRO A 353 -31.35 19.76 8.87
C PRO A 353 -31.50 18.26 9.10
N PHE A 354 -30.40 17.52 8.94
CA PHE A 354 -30.33 16.09 9.20
C PHE A 354 -29.02 15.68 9.87
N ILE A 355 -29.04 14.49 10.47
CA ILE A 355 -27.89 13.80 11.03
C ILE A 355 -27.94 12.32 10.60
N TYR A 356 -26.79 11.64 10.63
CA TYR A 356 -26.77 10.20 10.53
C TYR A 356 -27.09 9.56 11.86
N GLY A 357 -27.74 8.41 11.82
CA GLY A 357 -28.01 7.55 12.95
C GLY A 357 -27.20 6.26 12.86
N LYS A 358 -27.74 5.17 13.43
CA LYS A 358 -27.10 3.87 13.43
C LYS A 358 -26.84 3.38 12.00
N ASP A 359 -25.63 2.86 11.74
CA ASP A 359 -25.24 2.22 10.48
C ASP A 359 -24.80 0.77 10.77
N GLU A 360 -25.68 -0.20 10.53
CA GLU A 360 -25.37 -1.64 10.60
C GLU A 360 -24.74 -2.16 9.32
N THR A 361 -24.78 -1.36 8.23
CA THR A 361 -24.42 -1.77 6.89
C THR A 361 -22.99 -1.41 6.49
N ASN A 362 -22.31 -0.56 7.24
CA ASN A 362 -21.03 0.07 6.93
C ASN A 362 -21.09 1.03 5.71
N ILE A 363 -22.30 1.38 5.22
CA ILE A 363 -22.42 2.16 3.97
C ILE A 363 -21.81 3.56 4.11
N LEU A 364 -21.99 4.21 5.26
CA LEU A 364 -21.41 5.53 5.50
C LEU A 364 -19.87 5.49 5.45
N THR A 365 -19.27 4.46 6.05
CA THR A 365 -17.82 4.22 5.99
C THR A 365 -17.35 3.93 4.57
N VAL A 366 -18.06 3.09 3.82
CA VAL A 366 -17.74 2.72 2.43
C VAL A 366 -17.76 3.93 1.50
N LEU A 367 -18.70 4.84 1.70
CA LEU A 367 -18.81 6.08 0.92
C LEU A 367 -17.90 7.21 1.43
N GLY A 368 -17.30 7.08 2.60
CA GLY A 368 -16.53 8.14 3.23
C GLY A 368 -17.38 9.31 3.74
N LEU A 369 -18.62 9.02 4.14
CA LEU A 369 -19.54 9.99 4.75
C LEU A 369 -19.33 10.03 6.27
N ASN A 370 -19.25 11.21 6.86
CA ASN A 370 -19.07 11.40 8.30
C ASN A 370 -17.88 10.61 8.91
N CYS A 371 -16.84 10.31 8.11
CA CYS A 371 -15.67 9.56 8.56
C CYS A 371 -14.73 10.40 9.42
N PHE A 372 -14.00 9.76 10.34
CA PHE A 372 -12.90 10.37 11.09
C PHE A 372 -11.61 10.43 10.30
N PHE A 373 -11.25 9.31 9.65
CA PHE A 373 -10.09 9.19 8.76
C PHE A 373 -10.51 9.09 7.29
N HIS A 374 -9.72 9.73 6.43
CA HIS A 374 -9.80 9.57 4.98
C HIS A 374 -8.53 8.93 4.44
N PHE A 375 -8.65 7.99 3.51
CA PHE A 375 -7.54 7.39 2.76
C PHE A 375 -8.08 6.77 1.46
N THR A 376 -7.23 6.64 0.45
CA THR A 376 -7.56 5.93 -0.80
C THR A 376 -6.57 4.82 -1.10
N LYS A 377 -5.31 4.98 -0.66
CA LYS A 377 -4.23 4.01 -0.87
C LYS A 377 -3.89 3.24 0.42
N GLY A 378 -4.07 3.82 1.57
CA GLY A 378 -3.75 3.25 2.86
C GLY A 378 -2.75 4.11 3.63
N ALA A 379 -1.62 3.53 4.07
CA ALA A 379 -0.61 4.20 4.89
C ALA A 379 -0.03 5.46 4.22
N SER A 380 0.13 5.45 2.89
CA SER A 380 0.75 6.56 2.15
C SER A 380 -0.10 7.84 2.13
N ASP A 381 -1.42 7.76 2.29
CA ASP A 381 -2.32 8.91 2.13
C ASP A 381 -3.35 9.07 3.24
N ILE A 382 -3.26 8.28 4.32
CA ILE A 382 -4.14 8.44 5.48
C ILE A 382 -4.04 9.84 6.07
N ARG A 383 -5.18 10.44 6.38
CA ARG A 383 -5.30 11.76 7.01
C ARG A 383 -6.56 11.85 7.86
N VAL A 384 -6.59 12.78 8.76
CA VAL A 384 -7.83 13.18 9.46
C VAL A 384 -8.77 13.83 8.44
N ASN A 385 -10.08 13.66 8.63
CA ASN A 385 -11.08 14.32 7.80
C ASN A 385 -10.93 15.86 7.93
N PRO A 386 -10.74 16.61 6.83
CA PRO A 386 -10.57 18.05 6.87
C PRO A 386 -11.74 18.80 7.52
N GLU A 387 -12.96 18.29 7.41
CA GLU A 387 -14.12 18.91 8.06
C GLU A 387 -14.02 18.91 9.59
N LEU A 388 -13.37 17.92 10.17
CA LEU A 388 -13.12 17.85 11.61
C LEU A 388 -12.01 18.81 12.03
N GLU A 389 -11.03 19.04 11.14
CA GLU A 389 -9.96 20.01 11.36
C GLU A 389 -10.49 21.46 11.34
N GLU A 390 -11.49 21.74 10.49
CA GLU A 390 -12.18 23.05 10.46
C GLU A 390 -13.05 23.28 11.69
N ASN A 391 -13.66 22.23 12.26
CA ASN A 391 -14.54 22.32 13.42
C ASN A 391 -14.51 21.01 14.23
N GLU A 392 -13.76 21.02 15.33
CA GLU A 392 -13.62 19.90 16.26
C GLU A 392 -14.94 19.44 16.91
N MET A 393 -15.96 20.28 16.91
CA MET A 393 -17.27 19.94 17.44
C MET A 393 -18.07 19.00 16.51
N LYS A 394 -17.60 18.78 15.27
CA LYS A 394 -18.12 17.75 14.36
C LYS A 394 -17.64 16.33 14.72
N ILE A 395 -16.62 16.16 15.56
CA ILE A 395 -16.18 14.83 16.03
C ILE A 395 -17.36 14.15 16.72
N VAL A 396 -17.61 12.90 16.39
CA VAL A 396 -18.69 12.11 16.95
C VAL A 396 -18.25 11.48 18.28
N ALA A 397 -18.86 11.89 19.38
CA ALA A 397 -18.66 11.28 20.69
C ALA A 397 -19.85 10.42 21.13
N GLY A 398 -21.05 10.79 20.70
CA GLY A 398 -22.31 10.13 21.03
C GLY A 398 -23.08 9.70 19.80
N SER A 399 -24.12 8.90 19.98
CA SER A 399 -24.99 8.42 18.88
C SER A 399 -26.12 9.39 18.54
N ASP A 400 -26.40 10.37 19.42
CA ASP A 400 -27.47 11.36 19.27
C ASP A 400 -27.00 12.73 19.74
N LEU A 401 -27.77 13.81 19.44
CA LEU A 401 -27.54 15.17 19.92
C LEU A 401 -27.93 15.36 21.42
N ILE A 402 -27.60 14.38 22.25
CA ILE A 402 -27.89 14.42 23.69
C ILE A 402 -26.65 14.95 24.42
N PRO A 403 -26.74 16.04 25.19
CA PRO A 403 -25.61 16.52 25.97
C PRO A 403 -25.02 15.42 26.87
N GLY A 404 -23.69 15.31 26.86
CA GLY A 404 -22.96 14.30 27.65
C GLY A 404 -22.97 12.88 27.07
N ASP A 405 -23.59 12.63 25.93
CA ASP A 405 -23.51 11.31 25.25
C ASP A 405 -22.09 11.02 24.78
N ASN A 406 -21.49 9.92 25.28
CA ASN A 406 -20.13 9.53 25.07
C ASN A 406 -19.98 8.07 24.58
N ARG A 407 -21.08 7.42 24.22
CA ARG A 407 -21.13 5.99 23.90
C ARG A 407 -20.12 5.62 22.79
N ILE A 408 -20.09 6.41 21.73
CA ILE A 408 -19.17 6.15 20.61
C ILE A 408 -17.72 6.41 21.01
N ALA A 409 -17.46 7.47 21.76
CA ALA A 409 -16.10 7.76 22.22
C ALA A 409 -15.56 6.65 23.16
N ILE A 410 -16.40 6.03 23.97
CA ILE A 410 -16.04 4.88 24.82
C ILE A 410 -15.75 3.63 23.96
N GLU A 411 -16.52 3.39 22.91
CA GLU A 411 -16.31 2.23 22.03
C GLU A 411 -15.05 2.36 21.17
N ILE A 412 -14.62 3.59 20.86
CA ILE A 412 -13.40 3.85 20.11
C ILE A 412 -12.17 3.78 21.03
N ALA A 413 -12.26 4.26 22.27
CA ALA A 413 -11.15 4.31 23.24
C ALA A 413 -10.74 2.92 23.74
#